data_ac083a9443c97570577bf6d904a8fbea
#
_entry.id   ac083a9443c97570577bf6d904a8fbea
#
_cell.length_a   1.000
_cell.length_b   1.000
_cell.length_c   1.000
_cell.angle_alpha   90.00
_cell.angle_beta   90.00
_cell.angle_gamma   90.00
#
_symmetry.space_group_name_H-M   'P 1'
#
loop_
_entity.id
_entity.type
_entity.pdbx_description
1 polymer ?
#
loop_
_entity_poly.entity_id
_entity_poly.type
_entity_poly.pdbx_seq_one_letter_code
_entity_poly.pdbx_strand_id
1 'polypeptide(L)'
;MLETLTVVVPAFNERDSLERHLPRWLAWCASHEALLIVVDDGSSDGVEELLAAHLTDRRLRVFRHRGNRGYGDAIKTGIYRTETPYVATMDADGQHAIEDIELLKEAMLREGADLVVGARPANQPGGGYRRLGKAVIRRLASLLFSMKIRDLNSGMKIYRTELVKQLLPFCPGSMAFSDVVTLAHLNLRCVVGEVPIQVVPREAGKSTINTMTAVDTVLEIINVMMWFRPLKIFLPLSGLLMVLGTAWAVPFLAAGRGLSSIALLLILTGLMCAMLGLIAEQMAAGRRIDLPEVATTELKSSG
;
A
#
# COMPACT_ATOMS: atom_id res chain seq x y z
N MET A 1 -14.06 14.07 -25.55
CA MET A 1 -13.08 12.99 -25.32
C MET A 1 -13.39 12.37 -23.97
N LEU A 2 -13.25 11.07 -23.82
CA LEU A 2 -13.54 10.40 -22.54
C LEU A 2 -12.37 10.64 -21.58
N GLU A 3 -12.68 11.12 -20.38
CA GLU A 3 -11.69 11.30 -19.32
C GLU A 3 -10.99 9.98 -19.02
N THR A 4 -9.67 10.00 -19.00
CA THR A 4 -8.86 8.78 -18.88
C THR A 4 -8.29 8.57 -17.47
N LEU A 5 -8.36 9.60 -16.61
CA LEU A 5 -7.73 9.63 -15.30
C LEU A 5 -8.64 10.29 -14.27
N THR A 6 -8.70 9.69 -13.08
CA THR A 6 -9.26 10.33 -11.88
C THR A 6 -8.17 10.49 -10.83
N VAL A 7 -8.08 11.68 -10.22
CA VAL A 7 -7.22 11.93 -9.07
C VAL A 7 -8.06 11.84 -7.80
N VAL A 8 -7.66 11.01 -6.84
CA VAL A 8 -8.32 10.82 -5.55
C VAL A 8 -7.48 11.49 -4.46
N VAL A 9 -8.10 12.38 -3.72
CA VAL A 9 -7.49 13.14 -2.62
C VAL A 9 -8.27 12.88 -1.34
N PRO A 10 -7.72 12.12 -0.38
CA PRO A 10 -8.31 12.00 0.95
C PRO A 10 -8.04 13.26 1.77
N ALA A 11 -9.02 13.78 2.49
CA ALA A 11 -8.91 14.97 3.29
C ALA A 11 -9.50 14.75 4.69
N PHE A 12 -8.78 15.13 5.73
CA PHE A 12 -9.27 15.18 7.10
C PHE A 12 -8.66 16.36 7.84
N ASN A 13 -9.47 17.39 8.10
CA ASN A 13 -9.06 18.66 8.71
C ASN A 13 -7.89 19.33 7.95
N GLU A 14 -8.03 19.42 6.63
CA GLU A 14 -7.04 20.00 5.71
C GLU A 14 -7.62 21.20 4.95
N ARG A 15 -8.50 22.00 5.60
CA ARG A 15 -9.17 23.14 4.97
C ARG A 15 -8.19 24.12 4.36
N ASP A 16 -7.19 24.58 5.14
CA ASP A 16 -6.24 25.60 4.68
C ASP A 16 -5.40 25.13 3.48
N SER A 17 -5.08 23.86 3.44
CA SER A 17 -4.38 23.25 2.33
C SER A 17 -5.26 23.16 1.09
N LEU A 18 -6.49 22.67 1.24
CA LEU A 18 -7.45 22.57 0.14
C LEU A 18 -7.77 23.96 -0.42
N GLU A 19 -7.98 24.98 0.40
CA GLU A 19 -8.25 26.35 -0.04
C GLU A 19 -7.16 26.89 -0.98
N ARG A 20 -5.90 26.58 -0.69
CA ARG A 20 -4.75 27.00 -1.50
C ARG A 20 -4.56 26.19 -2.77
N HIS A 21 -4.78 24.87 -2.72
CA HIS A 21 -4.36 23.98 -3.78
C HIS A 21 -5.51 23.55 -4.72
N LEU A 22 -6.77 23.52 -4.23
CA LEU A 22 -7.92 23.05 -5.01
C LEU A 22 -8.10 23.79 -6.34
N PRO A 23 -7.97 25.15 -6.42
CA PRO A 23 -8.10 25.84 -7.70
C PRO A 23 -7.05 25.41 -8.73
N ARG A 24 -5.80 25.18 -8.28
CA ARG A 24 -4.71 24.69 -9.15
C ARG A 24 -4.99 23.25 -9.62
N TRP A 25 -5.47 22.39 -8.73
CA TRP A 25 -5.80 21.00 -9.09
C TRP A 25 -6.95 20.93 -10.09
N LEU A 26 -7.98 21.75 -9.94
CA LEU A 26 -9.09 21.82 -10.90
C LEU A 26 -8.62 22.37 -12.27
N ALA A 27 -7.77 23.38 -12.28
CA ALA A 27 -7.17 23.90 -13.51
C ALA A 27 -6.32 22.84 -14.22
N TRP A 28 -5.52 22.08 -13.48
CA TRP A 28 -4.74 20.97 -14.03
C TRP A 28 -5.66 19.87 -14.60
N CYS A 29 -6.69 19.47 -13.85
CA CYS A 29 -7.69 18.51 -14.33
C CYS A 29 -8.37 18.97 -15.62
N ALA A 30 -8.62 20.29 -15.75
CA ALA A 30 -9.19 20.86 -16.95
C ALA A 30 -8.29 20.71 -18.18
N SER A 31 -6.97 20.92 -18.01
CA SER A 31 -6.01 20.85 -19.11
C SER A 31 -5.64 19.40 -19.49
N HIS A 32 -5.84 18.41 -18.59
CA HIS A 32 -5.46 17.02 -18.79
C HIS A 32 -6.64 16.05 -18.95
N GLU A 33 -7.86 16.59 -19.12
CA GLU A 33 -9.09 15.78 -19.25
C GLU A 33 -9.23 14.76 -18.10
N ALA A 34 -8.98 15.23 -16.86
CA ALA A 34 -9.02 14.40 -15.67
C ALA A 34 -10.16 14.80 -14.74
N LEU A 35 -10.60 13.87 -13.89
CA LEU A 35 -11.53 14.11 -12.78
C LEU A 35 -10.77 14.25 -11.47
N LEU A 36 -11.32 15.02 -10.55
CA LEU A 36 -10.86 15.13 -9.17
C LEU A 36 -11.94 14.60 -8.23
N ILE A 37 -11.59 13.60 -7.43
CA ILE A 37 -12.43 13.12 -6.34
C ILE A 37 -11.77 13.53 -5.02
N VAL A 38 -12.44 14.37 -4.24
CA VAL A 38 -12.04 14.67 -2.86
C VAL A 38 -12.93 13.87 -1.93
N VAL A 39 -12.31 13.13 -1.02
CA VAL A 39 -13.02 12.37 0.02
C VAL A 39 -12.75 13.01 1.38
N ASP A 40 -13.76 13.72 1.89
CA ASP A 40 -13.74 14.28 3.25
C ASP A 40 -14.02 13.18 4.27
N ASP A 41 -13.02 12.85 5.07
CA ASP A 41 -13.11 11.79 6.08
C ASP A 41 -13.74 12.29 7.40
N GLY A 42 -14.80 13.09 7.30
CA GLY A 42 -15.56 13.61 8.44
C GLY A 42 -14.86 14.76 9.14
N SER A 43 -14.31 15.71 8.37
CA SER A 43 -13.67 16.92 8.89
C SER A 43 -14.62 17.79 9.72
N SER A 44 -14.04 18.56 10.64
CA SER A 44 -14.75 19.51 11.51
C SER A 44 -14.24 20.95 11.38
N ASP A 45 -13.32 21.20 10.45
CA ASP A 45 -12.64 22.49 10.25
C ASP A 45 -13.26 23.37 9.15
N GLY A 46 -14.40 22.95 8.54
CA GLY A 46 -15.09 23.68 7.48
C GLY A 46 -14.65 23.28 6.07
N VAL A 47 -14.06 22.11 5.89
CA VAL A 47 -13.77 21.51 4.57
C VAL A 47 -15.05 21.33 3.74
N GLU A 48 -16.18 20.98 4.36
CA GLU A 48 -17.45 20.76 3.67
C GLU A 48 -17.92 22.00 2.95
N GLU A 49 -17.95 23.13 3.63
CA GLU A 49 -18.39 24.43 3.08
C GLU A 49 -17.46 24.89 1.95
N LEU A 50 -16.13 24.70 2.13
CA LEU A 50 -15.15 25.00 1.11
C LEU A 50 -15.40 24.20 -0.16
N LEU A 51 -15.56 22.89 -0.05
CA LEU A 51 -15.78 22.01 -1.19
C LEU A 51 -17.14 22.27 -1.86
N ALA A 52 -18.19 22.57 -1.07
CA ALA A 52 -19.50 22.90 -1.58
C ALA A 52 -19.48 24.13 -2.52
N ALA A 53 -18.65 25.13 -2.21
CA ALA A 53 -18.50 26.31 -3.06
C ALA A 53 -17.91 26.02 -4.46
N HIS A 54 -17.24 24.88 -4.63
CA HIS A 54 -16.57 24.48 -5.89
C HIS A 54 -17.34 23.39 -6.66
N LEU A 55 -18.48 22.89 -6.18
CA LEU A 55 -19.28 21.84 -6.82
C LEU A 55 -19.87 22.23 -8.18
N THR A 56 -19.77 23.50 -8.57
CA THR A 56 -20.15 23.97 -9.92
C THR A 56 -19.18 23.46 -10.99
N ASP A 57 -17.93 23.12 -10.64
CA ASP A 57 -17.00 22.47 -11.56
C ASP A 57 -17.37 20.99 -11.72
N ARG A 58 -17.74 20.61 -12.95
CA ARG A 58 -18.17 19.25 -13.30
C ARG A 58 -17.06 18.19 -13.12
N ARG A 59 -15.81 18.62 -13.00
CA ARG A 59 -14.66 17.72 -12.78
C ARG A 59 -14.48 17.36 -11.33
N LEU A 60 -15.06 18.15 -10.40
CA LEU A 60 -14.99 17.86 -8.97
C LEU A 60 -16.15 16.97 -8.55
N ARG A 61 -15.82 15.87 -7.92
CA ARG A 61 -16.77 15.02 -7.17
C ARG A 61 -16.32 14.98 -5.71
N VAL A 62 -17.23 15.19 -4.79
CA VAL A 62 -16.97 15.19 -3.36
C VAL A 62 -17.76 14.08 -2.69
N PHE A 63 -17.09 13.28 -1.88
CA PHE A 63 -17.71 12.28 -1.02
C PHE A 63 -17.35 12.56 0.42
N ARG A 64 -18.30 12.46 1.34
CA ARG A 64 -18.05 12.68 2.76
C ARG A 64 -18.43 11.48 3.59
N HIS A 65 -17.55 11.10 4.52
CA HIS A 65 -17.84 10.13 5.56
C HIS A 65 -18.59 10.81 6.73
N ARG A 66 -19.47 10.08 7.38
CA ARG A 66 -20.21 10.60 8.56
C ARG A 66 -19.30 10.85 9.78
N GLY A 67 -18.10 10.35 9.77
CA GLY A 67 -17.07 10.48 10.79
C GLY A 67 -15.76 9.91 10.29
N ASN A 68 -14.66 10.16 10.98
CA ASN A 68 -13.32 9.70 10.58
C ASN A 68 -13.25 8.17 10.54
N ARG A 69 -12.96 7.62 9.37
CA ARG A 69 -12.78 6.19 9.11
C ARG A 69 -11.32 5.81 8.85
N GLY A 70 -10.49 6.81 8.67
CA GLY A 70 -9.07 6.68 8.41
C GLY A 70 -8.67 6.87 6.96
N TYR A 71 -7.41 7.23 6.77
CA TYR A 71 -6.79 7.56 5.49
C TYR A 71 -7.04 6.52 4.39
N GLY A 72 -6.83 5.25 4.71
CA GLY A 72 -7.02 4.16 3.75
C GLY A 72 -8.49 4.00 3.31
N ASP A 73 -9.44 4.17 4.23
CA ASP A 73 -10.86 4.06 3.88
C ASP A 73 -11.34 5.25 3.05
N ALA A 74 -10.76 6.44 3.24
CA ALA A 74 -11.02 7.58 2.39
C ALA A 74 -10.51 7.33 0.96
N ILE A 75 -9.29 6.82 0.80
CA ILE A 75 -8.74 6.43 -0.51
C ILE A 75 -9.61 5.35 -1.16
N LYS A 76 -9.97 4.30 -0.43
CA LYS A 76 -10.84 3.22 -0.96
C LYS A 76 -12.15 3.78 -1.49
N THR A 77 -12.79 4.68 -0.73
CA THR A 77 -14.04 5.33 -1.16
C THR A 77 -13.85 6.04 -2.50
N GLY A 78 -12.78 6.82 -2.65
CA GLY A 78 -12.48 7.53 -3.90
C GLY A 78 -12.22 6.57 -5.06
N ILE A 79 -11.40 5.53 -4.84
CA ILE A 79 -11.10 4.53 -5.88
C ILE A 79 -12.36 3.75 -6.29
N TYR A 80 -13.22 3.34 -5.35
CA TYR A 80 -14.48 2.66 -5.70
C TYR A 80 -15.41 3.53 -6.54
N ARG A 81 -15.37 4.86 -6.36
CA ARG A 81 -16.16 5.84 -7.11
C ARG A 81 -15.55 6.26 -8.44
N THR A 82 -14.33 5.81 -8.72
CA THR A 82 -13.65 6.07 -9.99
C THR A 82 -14.22 5.21 -11.10
N GLU A 83 -14.48 5.82 -12.27
CA GLU A 83 -15.00 5.16 -13.47
C GLU A 83 -14.01 5.19 -14.64
N THR A 84 -12.93 5.97 -14.52
CA THR A 84 -11.87 6.10 -15.52
C THR A 84 -10.92 4.90 -15.51
N PRO A 85 -10.23 4.60 -16.63
CA PRO A 85 -9.28 3.48 -16.72
C PRO A 85 -8.12 3.54 -15.74
N TYR A 86 -7.71 4.75 -15.37
CA TYR A 86 -6.61 5.01 -14.44
C TYR A 86 -7.09 5.83 -13.26
N VAL A 87 -6.56 5.54 -12.10
CA VAL A 87 -6.77 6.33 -10.87
C VAL A 87 -5.44 6.66 -10.24
N ALA A 88 -5.25 7.95 -9.91
CA ALA A 88 -4.11 8.40 -9.13
C ALA A 88 -4.56 8.76 -7.70
N THR A 89 -3.70 8.53 -6.72
CA THR A 89 -3.88 9.03 -5.35
C THR A 89 -2.86 10.14 -5.07
N MET A 90 -3.25 11.13 -4.28
CA MET A 90 -2.39 12.22 -3.84
C MET A 90 -2.86 12.72 -2.48
N ASP A 91 -1.94 13.07 -1.58
CA ASP A 91 -2.27 13.62 -0.27
C ASP A 91 -2.77 15.06 -0.36
N ALA A 92 -3.69 15.46 0.53
CA ALA A 92 -4.28 16.80 0.56
C ALA A 92 -3.35 17.87 1.13
N ASP A 93 -2.21 17.52 1.72
CA ASP A 93 -1.32 18.40 2.48
C ASP A 93 -0.42 19.32 1.63
N GLY A 94 -0.57 19.26 0.30
CA GLY A 94 0.16 20.10 -0.64
C GLY A 94 1.65 19.73 -0.82
N GLN A 95 2.12 18.64 -0.22
CA GLN A 95 3.52 18.21 -0.38
C GLN A 95 3.83 17.69 -1.79
N HIS A 96 2.83 17.22 -2.52
CA HIS A 96 2.94 16.66 -3.86
C HIS A 96 2.49 17.66 -4.92
N ALA A 97 3.26 17.79 -5.98
CA ALA A 97 2.85 18.55 -7.15
C ALA A 97 1.91 17.69 -8.01
N ILE A 98 0.73 18.22 -8.37
CA ILE A 98 -0.23 17.49 -9.21
C ILE A 98 0.37 17.18 -10.59
N GLU A 99 1.28 17.98 -11.06
CA GLU A 99 2.01 17.81 -12.32
C GLU A 99 2.83 16.52 -12.37
N ASP A 100 3.29 16.02 -11.22
CA ASP A 100 4.03 14.77 -11.14
C ASP A 100 3.16 13.56 -11.55
N ILE A 101 1.82 13.69 -11.48
CA ILE A 101 0.89 12.64 -11.93
C ILE A 101 1.05 12.36 -13.43
N GLU A 102 1.39 13.37 -14.23
CA GLU A 102 1.66 13.17 -15.66
C GLU A 102 2.89 12.28 -15.88
N LEU A 103 3.96 12.50 -15.11
CA LEU A 103 5.17 11.67 -15.16
C LEU A 103 4.86 10.21 -14.78
N LEU A 104 3.99 10.01 -13.78
CA LEU A 104 3.56 8.67 -13.39
C LEU A 104 2.73 8.00 -14.49
N LYS A 105 1.82 8.75 -15.13
CA LYS A 105 0.98 8.27 -16.23
C LYS A 105 1.81 7.88 -17.45
N GLU A 106 2.77 8.72 -17.82
CA GLU A 106 3.70 8.42 -18.92
C GLU A 106 4.52 7.15 -18.64
N ALA A 107 5.05 7.01 -17.43
CA ALA A 107 5.78 5.80 -17.03
C ALA A 107 4.88 4.56 -17.07
N MET A 108 3.63 4.66 -16.59
CA MET A 108 2.65 3.58 -16.63
C MET A 108 2.39 3.11 -18.06
N LEU A 109 2.18 4.03 -18.99
CA LEU A 109 1.92 3.71 -20.38
C LEU A 109 3.16 3.15 -21.08
N ARG A 110 4.33 3.74 -20.85
CA ARG A 110 5.61 3.32 -21.45
C ARG A 110 6.02 1.91 -21.01
N GLU A 111 5.86 1.60 -19.74
CA GLU A 111 6.30 0.33 -19.13
C GLU A 111 5.21 -0.74 -19.14
N GLY A 112 3.99 -0.40 -19.55
CA GLY A 112 2.84 -1.29 -19.43
C GLY A 112 2.53 -1.62 -17.97
N ALA A 113 2.86 -0.71 -17.04
CA ALA A 113 2.76 -0.97 -15.62
C ALA A 113 1.30 -1.04 -15.14
N ASP A 114 1.10 -1.78 -14.06
CA ASP A 114 -0.19 -1.91 -13.37
C ASP A 114 -0.30 -0.91 -12.20
N LEU A 115 0.86 -0.54 -11.66
CA LEU A 115 1.05 0.45 -10.60
C LEU A 115 2.34 1.22 -10.87
N VAL A 116 2.31 2.54 -10.73
CA VAL A 116 3.52 3.37 -10.65
C VAL A 116 3.52 4.18 -9.36
N VAL A 117 4.63 4.13 -8.65
CA VAL A 117 4.84 4.81 -7.36
C VAL A 117 5.67 6.06 -7.58
N GLY A 118 5.19 7.21 -7.11
CA GLY A 118 5.98 8.43 -7.03
C GLY A 118 6.96 8.36 -5.86
N ALA A 119 8.24 8.12 -6.13
CA ALA A 119 9.25 7.93 -5.11
C ALA A 119 9.83 9.26 -4.62
N ARG A 120 9.80 9.46 -3.32
CA ARG A 120 10.40 10.62 -2.66
C ARG A 120 11.93 10.48 -2.61
N PRO A 121 12.69 11.59 -2.68
CA PRO A 121 14.15 11.56 -2.55
C PRO A 121 14.59 10.89 -1.23
N ALA A 122 15.63 10.06 -1.30
CA ALA A 122 16.13 9.27 -0.15
C ALA A 122 16.68 10.12 1.03
N ASN A 123 16.92 11.43 0.81
CA ASN A 123 17.62 12.31 1.74
C ASN A 123 16.70 13.14 2.66
N GLN A 124 15.48 12.72 2.93
CA GLN A 124 14.68 13.42 3.94
C GLN A 124 15.26 13.17 5.35
N PRO A 125 15.57 14.24 6.12
CA PRO A 125 16.15 14.14 7.45
C PRO A 125 15.14 13.49 8.41
N GLY A 126 15.37 12.24 8.74
CA GLY A 126 14.60 11.49 9.76
C GLY A 126 15.53 11.09 10.90
N GLY A 127 15.12 11.29 12.17
CA GLY A 127 15.89 10.89 13.34
C GLY A 127 16.32 9.42 13.29
N GLY A 128 17.46 9.08 13.92
CA GLY A 128 18.10 7.76 13.86
C GLY A 128 17.17 6.57 14.14
N TYR A 129 16.21 6.73 15.07
CA TYR A 129 15.22 5.71 15.42
C TYR A 129 14.23 5.41 14.27
N ARG A 130 13.81 6.44 13.53
CA ARG A 130 12.96 6.30 12.33
C ARG A 130 13.69 5.60 11.18
N ARG A 131 15.02 5.80 11.05
CA ARG A 131 15.85 5.10 10.06
C ARG A 131 15.93 3.60 10.37
N LEU A 132 16.07 3.21 11.64
CA LEU A 132 16.13 1.80 12.04
C LEU A 132 14.79 1.10 11.75
N GLY A 133 13.64 1.71 12.13
CA GLY A 133 12.31 1.17 11.83
C GLY A 133 12.07 0.98 10.32
N LYS A 134 12.36 2.02 9.52
CA LYS A 134 12.30 1.93 8.04
C LYS A 134 13.24 0.87 7.46
N ALA A 135 14.45 0.70 8.03
CA ALA A 135 15.40 -0.31 7.58
C ALA A 135 14.92 -1.73 7.89
N VAL A 136 14.31 -1.95 9.06
CA VAL A 136 13.73 -3.25 9.46
C VAL A 136 12.55 -3.59 8.56
N ILE A 137 11.61 -2.66 8.35
CA ILE A 137 10.47 -2.83 7.45
C ILE A 137 10.95 -3.14 6.02
N ARG A 138 11.91 -2.37 5.51
CA ARG A 138 12.49 -2.59 4.17
C ARG A 138 13.19 -3.95 4.07
N ARG A 139 13.93 -4.36 5.11
CA ARG A 139 14.63 -5.65 5.10
C ARG A 139 13.67 -6.83 5.19
N LEU A 140 12.62 -6.74 6.01
CA LEU A 140 11.53 -7.70 6.04
C LEU A 140 10.83 -7.77 4.68
N ALA A 141 10.45 -6.64 4.13
CA ALA A 141 9.82 -6.56 2.82
C ALA A 141 10.75 -7.12 1.71
N SER A 142 12.05 -6.81 1.71
CA SER A 142 13.00 -7.33 0.72
C SER A 142 13.27 -8.83 0.85
N LEU A 143 13.23 -9.39 2.07
CA LEU A 143 13.38 -10.83 2.31
C LEU A 143 12.18 -11.63 1.80
N LEU A 144 11.00 -11.01 1.89
CA LEU A 144 9.72 -11.64 1.61
C LEU A 144 9.23 -11.40 0.19
N PHE A 145 9.63 -10.28 -0.39
CA PHE A 145 9.32 -9.87 -1.76
C PHE A 145 10.66 -9.54 -2.45
N SER A 146 10.90 -10.05 -3.65
CA SER A 146 12.07 -9.70 -4.47
C SER A 146 11.93 -8.25 -4.98
N MET A 147 12.14 -7.25 -4.09
CA MET A 147 11.73 -5.88 -4.33
C MET A 147 12.83 -5.00 -4.89
N LYS A 148 12.48 -4.20 -5.92
CA LYS A 148 13.27 -3.07 -6.42
C LYS A 148 12.70 -1.71 -6.01
N ILE A 149 11.54 -1.65 -5.33
CA ILE A 149 10.83 -0.42 -5.00
C ILE A 149 11.41 0.21 -3.73
N ARG A 150 11.72 1.51 -3.78
CA ARG A 150 12.40 2.26 -2.71
C ARG A 150 11.42 2.91 -1.75
N ASP A 151 10.28 3.40 -2.25
CA ASP A 151 9.30 4.15 -1.45
C ASP A 151 7.90 3.51 -1.49
N LEU A 152 7.70 2.51 -0.63
CA LEU A 152 6.40 1.83 -0.50
C LEU A 152 5.30 2.75 0.03
N ASN A 153 5.66 3.68 0.93
CA ASN A 153 4.73 4.52 1.69
C ASN A 153 4.47 5.88 1.03
N SER A 154 4.74 6.03 -0.26
CA SER A 154 4.34 7.24 -0.97
C SER A 154 2.82 7.33 -1.10
N GLY A 155 2.23 8.49 -0.80
CA GLY A 155 0.81 8.78 -1.04
C GLY A 155 0.50 9.02 -2.51
N MET A 156 1.51 9.39 -3.33
CA MET A 156 1.33 9.62 -4.75
C MET A 156 1.59 8.35 -5.56
N LYS A 157 0.54 7.81 -6.15
CA LYS A 157 0.57 6.59 -6.96
C LYS A 157 -0.46 6.66 -8.07
N ILE A 158 -0.22 5.96 -9.17
CA ILE A 158 -1.20 5.74 -10.23
C ILE A 158 -1.41 4.24 -10.43
N TYR A 159 -2.66 3.85 -10.64
CA TYR A 159 -3.08 2.44 -10.74
C TYR A 159 -3.95 2.22 -11.97
N ARG A 160 -3.98 0.99 -12.47
CA ARG A 160 -5.09 0.51 -13.30
C ARG A 160 -6.31 0.35 -12.40
N THR A 161 -7.39 1.07 -12.70
CA THR A 161 -8.57 1.18 -11.83
C THR A 161 -9.19 -0.17 -11.51
N GLU A 162 -9.43 -1.00 -12.52
CA GLU A 162 -10.07 -2.30 -12.33
C GLU A 162 -9.23 -3.25 -11.47
N LEU A 163 -7.90 -3.20 -11.62
CA LEU A 163 -7.01 -4.04 -10.85
C LEU A 163 -6.96 -3.61 -9.38
N VAL A 164 -6.78 -2.30 -9.13
CA VAL A 164 -6.70 -1.82 -7.74
C VAL A 164 -8.02 -2.02 -7.01
N LYS A 165 -9.18 -1.89 -7.66
CA LYS A 165 -10.49 -2.17 -7.05
C LYS A 165 -10.58 -3.59 -6.49
N GLN A 166 -10.03 -4.58 -7.18
CA GLN A 166 -10.01 -5.97 -6.72
C GLN A 166 -9.10 -6.16 -5.49
N LEU A 167 -8.10 -5.29 -5.32
CA LEU A 167 -7.18 -5.34 -4.20
C LEU A 167 -7.66 -4.59 -2.95
N LEU A 168 -8.61 -3.65 -3.10
CA LEU A 168 -9.10 -2.83 -1.99
C LEU A 168 -9.64 -3.64 -0.78
N PRO A 169 -10.32 -4.79 -0.95
CA PRO A 169 -10.78 -5.59 0.19
C PRO A 169 -9.64 -6.12 1.08
N PHE A 170 -8.42 -6.22 0.54
CA PHE A 170 -7.23 -6.68 1.25
C PHE A 170 -6.41 -5.54 1.87
N CYS A 171 -6.77 -4.30 1.57
CA CYS A 171 -6.06 -3.13 2.05
C CYS A 171 -6.71 -2.59 3.34
N PRO A 172 -5.91 -2.16 4.34
CA PRO A 172 -6.42 -1.59 5.58
C PRO A 172 -7.06 -0.20 5.36
N GLY A 173 -7.91 0.22 6.31
CA GLY A 173 -8.43 1.59 6.37
C GLY A 173 -7.44 2.61 6.96
N SER A 174 -6.29 2.16 7.45
CA SER A 174 -5.28 2.95 8.14
C SER A 174 -4.27 3.60 7.18
N MET A 175 -3.28 4.31 7.75
CA MET A 175 -2.14 4.89 7.02
C MET A 175 -1.28 3.83 6.30
N ALA A 176 -1.37 2.56 6.70
CA ALA A 176 -0.65 1.46 6.05
C ALA A 176 -1.21 1.09 4.66
N PHE A 177 -2.33 1.68 4.23
CA PHE A 177 -2.91 1.45 2.91
C PHE A 177 -1.87 1.53 1.79
N SER A 178 -1.04 2.59 1.81
CA SER A 178 -0.04 2.85 0.77
C SER A 178 1.01 1.75 0.66
N ASP A 179 1.46 1.20 1.79
CA ASP A 179 2.41 0.09 1.83
C ASP A 179 1.74 -1.20 1.34
N VAL A 180 0.56 -1.50 1.88
CA VAL A 180 -0.17 -2.74 1.63
C VAL A 180 -0.59 -2.89 0.17
N VAL A 181 -1.16 -1.84 -0.43
CA VAL A 181 -1.59 -1.89 -1.83
C VAL A 181 -0.41 -2.15 -2.78
N THR A 182 0.75 -1.58 -2.50
CA THR A 182 1.96 -1.83 -3.29
C THR A 182 2.45 -3.27 -3.12
N LEU A 183 2.48 -3.77 -1.87
CA LEU A 183 2.86 -5.16 -1.58
C LEU A 183 1.88 -6.15 -2.22
N ALA A 184 0.58 -5.84 -2.25
CA ALA A 184 -0.42 -6.66 -2.91
C ALA A 184 -0.16 -6.79 -4.42
N HIS A 185 0.12 -5.67 -5.12
CA HIS A 185 0.50 -5.69 -6.54
C HIS A 185 1.74 -6.55 -6.78
N LEU A 186 2.81 -6.35 -5.98
CA LEU A 186 4.05 -7.13 -6.09
C LEU A 186 3.83 -8.62 -5.86
N ASN A 187 2.98 -8.98 -4.91
CA ASN A 187 2.68 -10.38 -4.63
C ASN A 187 1.94 -11.07 -5.76
N LEU A 188 1.07 -10.35 -6.45
CA LEU A 188 0.36 -10.82 -7.65
C LEU A 188 1.22 -10.79 -8.91
N ARG A 189 2.51 -10.43 -8.79
CA ARG A 189 3.46 -10.29 -9.91
C ARG A 189 3.04 -9.26 -10.95
N CYS A 190 2.27 -8.26 -10.53
CA CYS A 190 1.95 -7.12 -11.36
C CYS A 190 3.22 -6.33 -11.72
N VAL A 191 3.18 -5.63 -12.84
CA VAL A 191 4.26 -4.74 -13.25
C VAL A 191 4.17 -3.46 -12.42
N VAL A 192 5.18 -3.24 -11.55
CA VAL A 192 5.23 -2.06 -10.67
C VAL A 192 6.42 -1.21 -11.03
N GLY A 193 6.16 0.02 -11.47
CA GLY A 193 7.15 1.03 -11.79
C GLY A 193 7.38 2.01 -10.63
N GLU A 194 8.48 2.76 -10.67
CA GLU A 194 8.81 3.82 -9.71
C GLU A 194 9.39 5.03 -10.44
N VAL A 195 8.83 6.21 -10.18
CA VAL A 195 9.28 7.48 -10.77
C VAL A 195 9.68 8.44 -9.65
N PRO A 196 10.84 9.08 -9.71
CA PRO A 196 11.21 10.09 -8.72
C PRO A 196 10.29 11.32 -8.85
N ILE A 197 9.73 11.75 -7.72
CA ILE A 197 8.90 12.95 -7.62
C ILE A 197 9.55 14.00 -6.73
N GLN A 198 9.14 15.26 -6.92
CA GLN A 198 9.54 16.33 -6.03
C GLN A 198 8.55 16.46 -4.87
N VAL A 199 9.09 16.59 -3.66
CA VAL A 199 8.26 16.79 -2.46
C VAL A 199 8.64 18.11 -1.83
N VAL A 200 7.66 18.98 -1.72
CA VAL A 200 7.81 20.26 -1.03
C VAL A 200 7.69 20.05 0.48
N PRO A 201 8.47 20.72 1.32
CA PRO A 201 8.27 20.67 2.77
C PRO A 201 6.84 21.07 3.14
N ARG A 202 6.24 20.36 4.10
CA ARG A 202 4.89 20.66 4.57
C ARG A 202 4.84 22.08 5.14
N GLU A 203 3.95 22.90 4.62
CA GLU A 203 3.84 24.32 5.04
C GLU A 203 3.07 24.49 6.36
N ALA A 204 2.19 23.55 6.73
CA ALA A 204 1.39 23.59 7.95
C ALA A 204 1.09 22.19 8.50
N GLY A 205 0.84 22.08 9.81
CA GLY A 205 0.39 20.86 10.50
C GLY A 205 1.50 20.04 11.15
N LYS A 206 1.13 19.29 12.22
CA LYS A 206 2.04 18.36 12.92
C LYS A 206 1.97 16.97 12.30
N SER A 207 3.13 16.34 12.08
CA SER A 207 3.18 14.93 11.67
C SER A 207 2.55 14.04 12.75
N THR A 208 1.51 13.31 12.40
CA THR A 208 0.80 12.36 13.29
C THR A 208 1.51 11.01 13.42
N ILE A 209 2.69 10.83 12.79
CA ILE A 209 3.43 9.56 12.82
C ILE A 209 4.08 9.38 14.19
N ASN A 210 3.52 8.49 15.00
CA ASN A 210 3.99 8.11 16.34
C ASN A 210 4.71 6.73 16.29
N THR A 211 5.43 6.36 17.35
CA THR A 211 6.10 5.04 17.48
C THR A 211 5.08 3.88 17.37
N MET A 212 3.86 4.10 17.85
CA MET A 212 2.73 3.17 17.71
C MET A 212 2.43 2.85 16.22
N THR A 213 2.48 3.85 15.35
CA THR A 213 2.26 3.70 13.91
C THR A 213 3.28 2.74 13.24
N ALA A 214 4.51 2.65 13.77
CA ALA A 214 5.52 1.74 13.21
C ALA A 214 5.21 0.27 13.54
N VAL A 215 4.71 -0.01 14.75
CA VAL A 215 4.27 -1.36 15.15
C VAL A 215 3.04 -1.76 14.35
N ASP A 216 2.07 -0.85 14.21
CA ASP A 216 0.86 -1.09 13.41
C ASP A 216 1.24 -1.41 11.96
N THR A 217 2.19 -0.67 11.37
CA THR A 217 2.67 -0.95 10.01
C THR A 217 3.30 -2.34 9.88
N VAL A 218 4.09 -2.78 10.87
CA VAL A 218 4.67 -4.14 10.86
C VAL A 218 3.58 -5.20 10.96
N LEU A 219 2.60 -5.00 11.84
CA LEU A 219 1.47 -5.92 11.98
C LEU A 219 0.63 -5.99 10.69
N GLU A 220 0.42 -4.85 10.03
CA GLU A 220 -0.28 -4.79 8.75
C GLU A 220 0.49 -5.53 7.63
N ILE A 221 1.81 -5.38 7.57
CA ILE A 221 2.66 -6.14 6.64
C ILE A 221 2.55 -7.64 6.90
N ILE A 222 2.57 -8.07 8.17
CA ILE A 222 2.37 -9.47 8.55
C ILE A 222 0.97 -9.94 8.12
N ASN A 223 -0.06 -9.14 8.35
CA ASN A 223 -1.42 -9.45 7.91
C ASN A 223 -1.49 -9.65 6.40
N VAL A 224 -0.92 -8.75 5.61
CA VAL A 224 -0.86 -8.89 4.14
C VAL A 224 -0.17 -10.19 3.74
N MET A 225 0.94 -10.52 4.39
CA MET A 225 1.64 -11.78 4.13
C MET A 225 0.80 -13.00 4.48
N MET A 226 0.06 -12.93 5.59
CA MET A 226 -0.87 -14.00 6.00
C MET A 226 -2.01 -14.19 4.98
N TRP A 227 -2.41 -13.11 4.28
CA TRP A 227 -3.43 -13.19 3.23
C TRP A 227 -2.92 -13.84 1.95
N PHE A 228 -1.66 -13.60 1.57
CA PHE A 228 -1.14 -14.00 0.25
C PHE A 228 -0.17 -15.18 0.29
N ARG A 229 0.71 -15.25 1.30
CA ARG A 229 1.78 -16.26 1.40
C ARG A 229 2.11 -16.61 2.85
N PRO A 230 1.16 -17.15 3.62
CA PRO A 230 1.38 -17.45 5.04
C PRO A 230 2.52 -18.45 5.27
N LEU A 231 2.73 -19.37 4.34
CA LEU A 231 3.81 -20.37 4.46
C LEU A 231 5.20 -19.74 4.59
N LYS A 232 5.43 -18.55 4.01
CA LYS A 232 6.70 -17.82 4.16
C LYS A 232 6.97 -17.35 5.60
N ILE A 233 5.95 -17.26 6.44
CA ILE A 233 6.08 -16.93 7.87
C ILE A 233 6.17 -18.20 8.69
N PHE A 234 5.25 -19.13 8.48
CA PHE A 234 5.14 -20.33 9.29
C PHE A 234 6.30 -21.32 9.09
N LEU A 235 6.78 -21.48 7.85
CA LEU A 235 7.83 -22.46 7.57
C LEU A 235 9.18 -22.13 8.23
N PRO A 236 9.70 -20.89 8.19
CA PRO A 236 10.91 -20.54 8.93
C PRO A 236 10.74 -20.66 10.45
N LEU A 237 9.58 -20.28 10.99
CA LEU A 237 9.28 -20.40 12.42
C LEU A 237 9.24 -21.86 12.84
N SER A 238 8.57 -22.72 12.07
CA SER A 238 8.55 -24.17 12.26
C SER A 238 9.95 -24.75 12.23
N GLY A 239 10.74 -24.42 11.21
CA GLY A 239 12.13 -24.88 11.10
C GLY A 239 12.99 -24.49 12.30
N LEU A 240 12.86 -23.23 12.76
CA LEU A 240 13.57 -22.75 13.94
C LEU A 240 13.20 -23.57 15.20
N LEU A 241 11.91 -23.78 15.45
CA LEU A 241 11.42 -24.55 16.59
C LEU A 241 11.91 -26.00 16.54
N MET A 242 11.86 -26.63 15.37
CA MET A 242 12.34 -28.01 15.18
C MET A 242 13.86 -28.10 15.40
N VAL A 243 14.65 -27.15 14.88
CA VAL A 243 16.10 -27.11 15.08
C VAL A 243 16.44 -26.90 16.56
N LEU A 244 15.77 -25.97 17.25
CA LEU A 244 15.97 -25.75 18.68
C LEU A 244 15.57 -26.96 19.50
N GLY A 245 14.46 -27.61 19.17
CA GLY A 245 14.00 -28.82 19.84
C GLY A 245 14.93 -30.00 19.65
N THR A 246 15.45 -30.23 18.45
CA THR A 246 16.45 -31.28 18.18
C THR A 246 17.78 -30.98 18.84
N ALA A 247 18.28 -29.76 18.78
CA ALA A 247 19.50 -29.34 19.45
C ALA A 247 19.41 -29.54 20.98
N TRP A 248 18.28 -29.24 21.57
CA TRP A 248 18.01 -29.48 22.99
C TRP A 248 17.92 -30.97 23.34
N ALA A 249 17.44 -31.81 22.43
CA ALA A 249 17.33 -33.24 22.64
C ALA A 249 18.67 -33.98 22.66
N VAL A 250 19.64 -33.52 21.85
CA VAL A 250 20.94 -34.22 21.65
C VAL A 250 21.67 -34.57 22.97
N PRO A 251 21.92 -33.66 23.93
CA PRO A 251 22.64 -33.98 25.16
C PRO A 251 21.90 -35.00 26.05
N PHE A 252 20.55 -34.97 26.05
CA PHE A 252 19.74 -35.92 26.82
C PHE A 252 19.79 -37.33 26.22
N LEU A 253 19.73 -37.42 24.89
CA LEU A 253 19.84 -38.68 24.16
C LEU A 253 21.25 -39.28 24.33
N ALA A 254 22.30 -38.45 24.22
CA ALA A 254 23.66 -38.87 24.42
C ALA A 254 23.94 -39.40 25.85
N ALA A 255 23.20 -38.85 26.85
CA ALA A 255 23.26 -39.31 28.24
C ALA A 255 22.37 -40.52 28.54
N GLY A 256 21.69 -41.12 27.53
CA GLY A 256 20.78 -42.26 27.70
C GLY A 256 19.48 -41.92 28.47
N ARG A 257 19.16 -40.63 28.64
CA ARG A 257 18.00 -40.15 29.42
C ARG A 257 16.69 -40.03 28.61
N GLY A 258 16.72 -40.40 27.32
CA GLY A 258 15.58 -40.24 26.42
C GLY A 258 15.30 -38.79 26.02
N LEU A 259 14.14 -38.54 25.38
CA LEU A 259 13.71 -37.20 24.97
C LEU A 259 13.23 -36.40 26.18
N SER A 260 13.74 -35.19 26.36
CA SER A 260 13.20 -34.28 27.38
C SER A 260 11.83 -33.74 26.96
N SER A 261 10.94 -33.45 27.91
CA SER A 261 9.61 -32.88 27.65
C SER A 261 9.70 -31.54 26.90
N ILE A 262 10.73 -30.73 27.15
CA ILE A 262 10.98 -29.47 26.46
C ILE A 262 11.29 -29.70 24.98
N ALA A 263 12.20 -30.69 24.69
CA ALA A 263 12.53 -31.05 23.31
C ALA A 263 11.29 -31.52 22.52
N LEU A 264 10.50 -32.40 23.15
CA LEU A 264 9.27 -32.90 22.55
C LEU A 264 8.27 -31.78 22.28
N LEU A 265 8.07 -30.87 23.25
CA LEU A 265 7.18 -29.73 23.09
C LEU A 265 7.60 -28.83 21.94
N LEU A 266 8.90 -28.47 21.82
CA LEU A 266 9.42 -27.63 20.73
C LEU A 266 9.22 -28.29 19.36
N ILE A 267 9.52 -29.60 19.25
CA ILE A 267 9.37 -30.33 17.98
C ILE A 267 7.89 -30.42 17.58
N LEU A 268 7.00 -30.77 18.51
CA LEU A 268 5.56 -30.84 18.23
C LEU A 268 4.99 -29.47 17.86
N THR A 269 5.38 -28.41 18.59
CA THR A 269 4.95 -27.03 18.25
C THR A 269 5.46 -26.62 16.86
N GLY A 270 6.70 -26.98 16.53
CA GLY A 270 7.25 -26.74 15.19
C GLY A 270 6.43 -27.46 14.10
N LEU A 271 6.10 -28.73 14.32
CA LEU A 271 5.25 -29.50 13.39
C LEU A 271 3.86 -28.89 13.24
N MET A 272 3.22 -28.49 14.35
CA MET A 272 1.93 -27.82 14.34
C MET A 272 1.99 -26.50 13.55
N CYS A 273 3.04 -25.69 13.74
CA CYS A 273 3.26 -24.48 12.96
C CYS A 273 3.37 -24.76 11.45
N ALA A 274 4.08 -25.83 11.05
CA ALA A 274 4.17 -26.23 9.64
C ALA A 274 2.79 -26.59 9.06
N MET A 275 2.02 -27.40 9.79
CA MET A 275 0.68 -27.80 9.36
C MET A 275 -0.27 -26.60 9.26
N LEU A 276 -0.25 -25.70 10.25
CA LEU A 276 -1.04 -24.45 10.20
C LEU A 276 -0.63 -23.59 9.02
N GLY A 277 0.66 -23.50 8.72
CA GLY A 277 1.17 -22.78 7.54
C GLY A 277 0.66 -23.37 6.23
N LEU A 278 0.63 -24.70 6.10
CA LEU A 278 0.08 -25.38 4.93
C LEU A 278 -1.42 -25.15 4.78
N ILE A 279 -2.19 -25.24 5.85
CA ILE A 279 -3.63 -24.96 5.83
C ILE A 279 -3.90 -23.51 5.43
N ALA A 280 -3.18 -22.58 6.05
CA ALA A 280 -3.31 -21.16 5.73
C ALA A 280 -2.94 -20.86 4.26
N GLU A 281 -1.92 -21.50 3.70
CA GLU A 281 -1.54 -21.37 2.29
C GLU A 281 -2.63 -21.91 1.35
N GLN A 282 -3.28 -23.04 1.68
CA GLN A 282 -4.41 -23.55 0.89
C GLN A 282 -5.61 -22.61 0.95
N MET A 283 -5.88 -22.02 2.12
CA MET A 283 -6.93 -21.00 2.25
C MET A 283 -6.61 -19.74 1.43
N ALA A 284 -5.37 -19.31 1.41
CA ALA A 284 -4.91 -18.18 0.60
C ALA A 284 -5.02 -18.49 -0.90
N ALA A 285 -4.63 -19.69 -1.32
CA ALA A 285 -4.72 -20.14 -2.72
C ALA A 285 -6.19 -20.24 -3.22
N GLY A 286 -7.13 -20.58 -2.33
CA GLY A 286 -8.56 -20.63 -2.65
C GLY A 286 -9.21 -19.26 -2.86
N ARG A 287 -8.56 -18.18 -2.43
CA ARG A 287 -8.98 -16.79 -2.66
C ARG A 287 -8.41 -16.28 -3.97
N ARG A 288 -8.79 -16.88 -5.08
CA ARG A 288 -8.36 -16.41 -6.41
C ARG A 288 -8.90 -15.00 -6.64
N ILE A 289 -7.99 -14.06 -6.83
CA ILE A 289 -8.29 -12.78 -7.44
C ILE A 289 -8.30 -13.09 -8.93
N ASP A 290 -9.46 -12.95 -9.58
CA ASP A 290 -9.55 -13.02 -11.04
C ASP A 290 -8.88 -11.74 -11.56
N LEU A 291 -7.57 -11.82 -11.77
CA LEU A 291 -6.85 -10.72 -12.41
C LEU A 291 -7.46 -10.56 -13.81
N PRO A 292 -7.85 -9.33 -14.21
CA PRO A 292 -8.13 -9.07 -15.61
C PRO A 292 -6.89 -9.54 -16.39
N GLU A 293 -7.11 -10.23 -17.52
CA GLU A 293 -6.03 -10.74 -18.36
C GLU A 293 -4.93 -9.68 -18.44
N VAL A 294 -3.77 -10.00 -17.85
CA VAL A 294 -2.57 -9.18 -18.00
C VAL A 294 -2.38 -9.09 -19.51
N ALA A 295 -2.42 -7.88 -20.05
CA ALA A 295 -2.37 -7.64 -21.48
C ALA A 295 -1.15 -8.38 -22.06
N THR A 296 -1.38 -9.58 -22.55
CA THR A 296 -0.38 -10.36 -23.26
C THR A 296 -0.23 -9.69 -24.61
N THR A 297 0.89 -9.00 -24.81
CA THR A 297 1.24 -8.45 -26.12
C THR A 297 1.52 -9.62 -27.04
N GLU A 298 0.62 -9.89 -27.98
CA GLU A 298 0.85 -10.86 -29.04
C GLU A 298 2.05 -10.38 -29.86
N LEU A 299 3.16 -11.11 -29.76
CA LEU A 299 4.32 -10.87 -30.59
C LEU A 299 3.93 -11.23 -32.04
N LYS A 300 3.50 -10.24 -32.82
CA LYS A 300 3.34 -10.41 -34.24
C LYS A 300 4.72 -10.57 -34.85
N SER A 301 4.96 -11.72 -35.51
CA SER A 301 6.13 -11.93 -36.34
C SER A 301 6.14 -10.85 -37.44
N SER A 302 7.18 -10.00 -37.41
CA SER A 302 7.49 -9.13 -38.53
C SER A 302 7.81 -9.99 -39.74
N GLY A 303 6.86 -10.08 -40.69
CA GLY A 303 7.05 -10.62 -41.99
C GLY A 303 7.85 -9.67 -42.88
#